data_2af9a182d6f872518f3f6008b86e47cc
#
_entry.id   2af9a182d6f872518f3f6008b86e47cc
#
_cell.length_a   1.000
_cell.length_b   1.000
_cell.length_c   1.000
_cell.angle_alpha   90.00
_cell.angle_beta   90.00
_cell.angle_gamma   90.00
#
_symmetry.space_group_name_H-M   'P 1'
#
loop_
_entity.id
_entity.type
_entity.pdbx_description
1 polymer ?
#
loop_
_entity_poly.entity_id
_entity_poly.type
_entity_poly.pdbx_seq_one_letter_code
_entity_poly.pdbx_strand_id
1 'polypeptide(L)'
;MTPSSTRLVTSNATDSTTTQAKSGGCGCDSSTTVEMDEKLQERIAKHPCYSEDAHHHYARMHVAVAPACNIQCNYCNRKYDCANESRPGVVSELLTPEEAAHKALVIGGKIPQMTVVGIAGPGDPLANPDKTFRTFELIAEQAPDIKLCLSTNGLMLPDYIDRIKQLNIDHVTITINMVDPEIGAKIYPWVHYKRRRYRGIEGARILHERQMEGLQALKEADILCKVNSVMIPGINDHHLVEVNRVIREKGAFLHNIMPLISAPEHGTHFGLTGQRGPTPKELKELQDNCSGNMKMMRHCRQCRADAVGLLGEDRSQEFSKDKFLEMTPEYDVEQRASVHEGIEKFKEEIKVAKEKALAGKKFANKPKVLVAVATKGGGLVNQHFGHAKEFQIYEVDGNEVRFISHRKIDQYCQGGYGEEASFEYIMKAIADCKAVLVSKIGNCPKEKLQEAGIQTVEAYDVIEKVALEFYEQWSRE
;
A
#
# COMPACT_ATOMS: atom_id res chain seq x y z
N MET A 1 71.69 -21.44 -20.94
CA MET A 1 71.77 -21.84 -22.37
C MET A 1 70.53 -21.25 -23.04
N THR A 2 70.77 -20.20 -23.76
CA THR A 2 69.92 -19.56 -24.78
C THR A 2 70.02 -20.43 -26.07
N PRO A 3 69.36 -20.16 -27.20
CA PRO A 3 68.40 -19.05 -27.55
C PRO A 3 67.34 -19.45 -28.60
N SER A 4 66.54 -18.42 -28.97
CA SER A 4 66.11 -18.05 -30.35
C SER A 4 64.95 -18.85 -30.98
N SER A 5 64.04 -18.30 -31.79
CA SER A 5 64.08 -17.08 -32.61
C SER A 5 62.67 -16.74 -33.15
N THR A 6 62.50 -15.48 -33.25
CA THR A 6 61.73 -14.61 -34.14
C THR A 6 61.28 -15.23 -35.50
N ARG A 7 60.05 -14.90 -35.94
CA ARG A 7 59.79 -14.42 -37.32
C ARG A 7 58.50 -13.54 -37.42
N LEU A 8 58.71 -12.33 -37.76
CA LEU A 8 57.80 -11.38 -38.37
C LEU A 8 57.53 -11.81 -39.86
N VAL A 9 56.28 -11.64 -40.30
CA VAL A 9 56.01 -11.27 -41.71
C VAL A 9 54.92 -10.24 -41.76
N THR A 10 55.24 -9.15 -42.40
CA THR A 10 54.47 -7.98 -42.78
C THR A 10 53.59 -8.26 -44.00
N SER A 11 52.38 -7.66 -44.17
CA SER A 11 52.15 -6.51 -45.05
C SER A 11 50.68 -6.44 -45.56
N ASN A 12 50.13 -5.24 -45.47
CA ASN A 12 49.29 -4.49 -46.45
C ASN A 12 47.90 -5.06 -46.77
N ALA A 13 46.87 -4.29 -46.95
CA ALA A 13 46.61 -2.84 -47.01
C ALA A 13 45.09 -2.65 -47.13
N THR A 14 44.60 -1.52 -46.65
CA THR A 14 43.45 -0.70 -47.11
C THR A 14 42.10 -1.38 -47.36
N ASP A 15 41.11 -1.08 -46.53
CA ASP A 15 39.99 -0.31 -47.07
C ASP A 15 39.27 0.51 -45.98
N SER A 16 38.99 1.73 -46.32
CA SER A 16 38.38 2.77 -45.54
C SER A 16 36.86 2.67 -45.64
N THR A 17 36.18 2.43 -44.55
CA THR A 17 34.75 2.78 -44.48
C THR A 17 34.48 3.49 -43.14
N THR A 18 34.28 4.79 -43.27
CA THR A 18 33.84 5.73 -42.27
C THR A 18 32.46 5.34 -41.76
N THR A 19 32.37 4.83 -40.58
CA THR A 19 31.10 4.66 -39.88
C THR A 19 31.00 5.78 -38.85
N GLN A 20 30.11 6.73 -39.14
CA GLN A 20 29.71 7.79 -38.20
C GLN A 20 29.21 7.19 -36.91
N ALA A 21 29.84 7.58 -35.80
CA ALA A 21 29.32 7.35 -34.46
C ALA A 21 28.03 8.17 -34.28
N LYS A 22 26.89 7.50 -34.26
CA LYS A 22 25.65 8.08 -33.79
C LYS A 22 25.77 8.23 -32.26
N SER A 23 25.78 9.46 -31.80
CA SER A 23 25.56 9.83 -30.41
C SER A 23 24.19 9.28 -29.98
N GLY A 24 24.19 8.22 -29.18
CA GLY A 24 23.00 7.73 -28.51
C GLY A 24 22.58 8.72 -27.44
N GLY A 25 21.57 9.53 -27.73
CA GLY A 25 20.85 10.28 -26.72
C GLY A 25 20.19 9.30 -25.75
N CYS A 26 20.46 9.43 -24.47
CA CYS A 26 19.71 8.80 -23.39
C CYS A 26 18.29 9.38 -23.40
N GLY A 27 17.40 8.78 -24.19
CA GLY A 27 15.97 8.98 -24.08
C GLY A 27 15.48 8.19 -22.86
N CYS A 28 15.30 8.89 -21.73
CA CYS A 28 14.49 8.36 -20.62
C CYS A 28 13.03 8.43 -21.05
N ASP A 29 12.58 7.43 -21.77
CA ASP A 29 11.16 7.19 -21.99
C ASP A 29 10.56 6.62 -20.70
N SER A 30 9.99 7.51 -19.89
CA SER A 30 9.38 7.22 -18.61
C SER A 30 7.89 6.93 -18.76
N SER A 31 7.53 5.83 -19.43
CA SER A 31 6.16 5.28 -19.36
C SER A 31 6.13 3.80 -19.73
N THR A 32 6.89 2.99 -19.02
CA THR A 32 6.59 1.56 -18.95
C THR A 32 5.66 1.32 -17.77
N THR A 33 4.35 1.55 -17.98
CA THR A 33 3.33 0.83 -17.22
C THR A 33 3.58 -0.64 -17.49
N VAL A 34 4.02 -1.38 -16.48
CA VAL A 34 4.13 -2.83 -16.57
C VAL A 34 2.71 -3.33 -16.78
N GLU A 35 2.36 -3.69 -18.02
CA GLU A 35 1.08 -4.33 -18.32
C GLU A 35 1.01 -5.61 -17.48
N MET A 36 0.01 -5.66 -16.60
CA MET A 36 -0.24 -6.87 -15.82
C MET A 36 -1.00 -7.86 -16.67
N ASP A 37 -0.58 -9.13 -16.58
CA ASP A 37 -1.33 -10.26 -17.14
C ASP A 37 -2.80 -10.22 -16.70
N GLU A 38 -3.74 -10.42 -17.63
CA GLU A 38 -5.19 -10.42 -17.38
C GLU A 38 -5.56 -11.36 -16.23
N LYS A 39 -4.96 -12.54 -16.18
CA LYS A 39 -5.17 -13.50 -15.09
C LYS A 39 -4.76 -12.95 -13.72
N LEU A 40 -3.68 -12.19 -13.66
CA LEU A 40 -3.25 -11.52 -12.42
C LEU A 40 -4.24 -10.42 -12.03
N GLN A 41 -4.74 -9.65 -13.01
CA GLN A 41 -5.73 -8.60 -12.76
C GLN A 41 -7.02 -9.19 -12.19
N GLU A 42 -7.52 -10.29 -12.72
CA GLU A 42 -8.71 -10.99 -12.20
C GLU A 42 -8.51 -11.45 -10.75
N ARG A 43 -7.35 -12.02 -10.42
CA ARG A 43 -7.06 -12.49 -9.06
C ARG A 43 -7.09 -11.37 -8.02
N ILE A 44 -6.65 -10.16 -8.38
CA ILE A 44 -6.59 -9.02 -7.47
C ILE A 44 -7.81 -8.07 -7.57
N ALA A 45 -8.67 -8.21 -8.57
CA ALA A 45 -9.72 -7.25 -8.93
C ALA A 45 -10.66 -6.86 -7.78
N LYS A 46 -10.90 -7.78 -6.84
CA LYS A 46 -11.74 -7.56 -5.66
C LYS A 46 -10.95 -7.48 -4.34
N HIS A 47 -9.61 -7.36 -4.42
CA HIS A 47 -8.78 -7.28 -3.21
C HIS A 47 -8.30 -5.84 -2.96
N PRO A 48 -8.86 -5.12 -1.96
CA PRO A 48 -8.59 -3.70 -1.75
C PRO A 48 -7.13 -3.36 -1.43
N CYS A 49 -6.35 -4.30 -0.85
CA CYS A 49 -4.94 -4.09 -0.56
C CYS A 49 -4.00 -4.44 -1.73
N TYR A 50 -4.52 -4.93 -2.86
CA TYR A 50 -3.73 -5.36 -4.01
C TYR A 50 -4.11 -4.63 -5.30
N SER A 51 -5.32 -4.07 -5.37
CA SER A 51 -5.82 -3.28 -6.48
C SER A 51 -6.20 -1.88 -6.02
N GLU A 52 -5.66 -0.87 -6.71
CA GLU A 52 -6.01 0.54 -6.46
C GLU A 52 -7.47 0.81 -6.77
N ASP A 53 -8.01 0.22 -7.84
CA ASP A 53 -9.42 0.34 -8.19
C ASP A 53 -10.33 -0.32 -7.14
N ALA A 54 -9.98 -1.52 -6.70
CA ALA A 54 -10.79 -2.25 -5.71
C ALA A 54 -10.90 -1.53 -4.35
N HIS A 55 -9.90 -0.74 -3.95
CA HIS A 55 -9.90 -0.11 -2.62
C HIS A 55 -10.99 0.95 -2.43
N HIS A 56 -11.55 1.47 -3.51
CA HIS A 56 -12.66 2.43 -3.46
C HIS A 56 -14.03 1.78 -3.28
N HIS A 57 -14.15 0.48 -3.55
CA HIS A 57 -15.43 -0.21 -3.70
C HIS A 57 -15.60 -1.40 -2.78
N TYR A 58 -14.49 -2.09 -2.48
CA TYR A 58 -14.51 -3.32 -1.68
C TYR A 58 -13.92 -3.09 -0.30
N ALA A 59 -14.56 -3.69 0.69
CA ALA A 59 -14.12 -3.66 2.07
C ALA A 59 -13.23 -4.87 2.40
N ARG A 60 -12.41 -4.68 3.43
CA ARG A 60 -11.60 -5.73 4.04
C ARG A 60 -11.89 -5.78 5.54
N MET A 61 -11.57 -6.90 6.15
CA MET A 61 -11.54 -7.09 7.59
C MET A 61 -10.22 -7.72 8.00
N HIS A 62 -9.65 -7.27 9.12
CA HIS A 62 -8.56 -7.97 9.79
C HIS A 62 -9.06 -8.57 11.10
N VAL A 63 -8.58 -9.78 11.42
CA VAL A 63 -8.89 -10.46 12.70
C VAL A 63 -7.64 -10.63 13.55
N ALA A 64 -7.73 -10.20 14.80
CA ALA A 64 -6.62 -10.14 15.72
C ALA A 64 -6.52 -11.46 16.53
N VAL A 65 -6.01 -12.53 15.91
CA VAL A 65 -5.88 -13.86 16.52
C VAL A 65 -4.44 -14.24 16.85
N ALA A 66 -3.45 -13.45 16.43
CA ALA A 66 -2.03 -13.77 16.47
C ALA A 66 -1.24 -12.86 17.41
N PRO A 67 -1.29 -13.04 18.75
CA PRO A 67 -0.64 -12.14 19.72
C PRO A 67 0.88 -12.29 19.78
N ALA A 68 1.44 -13.48 19.56
CA ALA A 68 2.88 -13.72 19.64
C ALA A 68 3.60 -13.27 18.36
N CYS A 69 4.87 -12.87 18.50
CA CYS A 69 5.75 -12.61 17.37
C CYS A 69 7.13 -13.21 17.64
N ASN A 70 7.76 -13.71 16.60
CA ASN A 70 9.06 -14.36 16.65
C ASN A 70 10.23 -13.42 16.29
N ILE A 71 9.94 -12.14 16.03
CA ILE A 71 10.95 -11.07 15.90
C ILE A 71 10.53 -9.83 16.69
N GLN A 72 11.48 -8.92 16.93
CA GLN A 72 11.20 -7.57 17.37
C GLN A 72 11.68 -6.58 16.33
N CYS A 73 10.81 -5.64 15.94
CA CYS A 73 11.16 -4.51 15.09
C CYS A 73 11.27 -3.26 15.96
N ASN A 74 12.26 -2.40 15.72
CA ASN A 74 12.45 -1.13 16.44
C ASN A 74 11.31 -0.12 16.21
N TYR A 75 10.51 -0.31 15.15
CA TYR A 75 9.33 0.50 14.83
C TYR A 75 8.00 -0.11 15.34
N CYS A 76 8.04 -1.22 16.07
CA CYS A 76 6.84 -1.92 16.50
C CYS A 76 6.72 -1.97 18.04
N ASN A 77 5.56 -1.57 18.51
CA ASN A 77 5.09 -1.82 19.86
C ASN A 77 3.69 -2.42 19.75
N ARG A 78 3.57 -3.71 20.09
CA ARG A 78 2.30 -4.43 20.01
C ARG A 78 1.39 -4.03 21.18
N LYS A 79 0.41 -3.17 20.87
CA LYS A 79 -0.65 -2.77 21.78
C LYS A 79 -1.96 -3.42 21.33
N TYR A 80 -2.78 -3.87 22.27
CA TYR A 80 -4.07 -4.51 22.00
C TYR A 80 -5.15 -4.08 22.99
N ASP A 81 -5.10 -2.85 23.41
CA ASP A 81 -6.11 -2.18 24.24
C ASP A 81 -6.36 -0.74 23.78
N CYS A 82 -5.86 -0.39 22.58
CA CYS A 82 -5.96 0.96 22.02
C CYS A 82 -6.90 0.98 20.81
N ALA A 83 -8.06 1.62 20.99
CA ALA A 83 -9.06 1.78 19.92
C ALA A 83 -8.76 2.96 18.98
N ASN A 84 -7.97 3.94 19.41
CA ASN A 84 -7.79 5.21 18.72
C ASN A 84 -6.51 5.31 17.89
N GLU A 85 -5.61 4.33 18.01
CA GLU A 85 -4.31 4.35 17.36
C GLU A 85 -4.34 3.56 16.03
N SER A 86 -4.31 4.25 14.89
CA SER A 86 -4.36 3.62 13.56
C SER A 86 -2.94 3.40 13.01
N ARG A 87 -2.37 2.23 13.28
CA ARG A 87 -1.11 1.75 12.68
C ARG A 87 -1.01 0.23 12.73
N PRO A 88 -0.13 -0.40 11.91
CA PRO A 88 0.09 -1.84 11.93
C PRO A 88 0.50 -2.36 13.33
N GLY A 89 -0.03 -3.53 13.70
CA GLY A 89 0.27 -4.19 14.97
C GLY A 89 -0.55 -3.69 16.17
N VAL A 90 -1.42 -2.72 16.00
CA VAL A 90 -2.34 -2.22 17.03
C VAL A 90 -3.71 -2.86 16.85
N VAL A 91 -4.32 -3.27 17.97
CA VAL A 91 -5.67 -3.84 18.04
C VAL A 91 -6.37 -3.36 19.31
N SER A 92 -7.69 -3.35 19.29
CA SER A 92 -8.52 -3.09 20.47
C SER A 92 -8.86 -4.36 21.26
N GLU A 93 -8.75 -5.53 20.65
CA GLU A 93 -9.15 -6.81 21.22
C GLU A 93 -8.36 -7.97 20.64
N LEU A 94 -8.36 -9.10 21.36
CA LEU A 94 -7.88 -10.39 20.87
C LEU A 94 -9.03 -11.37 20.79
N LEU A 95 -9.04 -12.17 19.71
CA LEU A 95 -10.10 -13.12 19.41
C LEU A 95 -9.57 -14.56 19.45
N THR A 96 -10.45 -15.50 19.81
CA THR A 96 -10.27 -16.92 19.49
C THR A 96 -10.58 -17.17 18.02
N PRO A 97 -10.19 -18.30 17.43
CA PRO A 97 -10.56 -18.66 16.07
C PRO A 97 -12.07 -18.66 15.83
N GLU A 98 -12.84 -19.17 16.77
CA GLU A 98 -14.30 -19.24 16.72
C GLU A 98 -14.93 -17.84 16.78
N GLU A 99 -14.47 -16.97 17.66
CA GLU A 99 -14.91 -15.58 17.75
C GLU A 99 -14.57 -14.82 16.46
N ALA A 100 -13.40 -15.06 15.88
CA ALA A 100 -12.98 -14.42 14.64
C ALA A 100 -13.83 -14.86 13.44
N ALA A 101 -14.17 -16.14 13.35
CA ALA A 101 -15.09 -16.66 12.32
C ALA A 101 -16.50 -16.09 12.49
N HIS A 102 -17.03 -16.08 13.71
CA HIS A 102 -18.34 -15.48 14.00
C HIS A 102 -18.36 -13.99 13.61
N LYS A 103 -17.33 -13.23 14.00
CA LYS A 103 -17.17 -11.81 13.63
C LYS A 103 -17.15 -11.62 12.11
N ALA A 104 -16.47 -12.50 11.37
CA ALA A 104 -16.42 -12.45 9.90
C ALA A 104 -17.79 -12.62 9.27
N LEU A 105 -18.61 -13.54 9.79
CA LEU A 105 -19.98 -13.75 9.30
C LEU A 105 -20.90 -12.56 9.63
N VAL A 106 -20.82 -12.04 10.85
CA VAL A 106 -21.60 -10.85 11.25
C VAL A 106 -21.25 -9.66 10.36
N ILE A 107 -19.96 -9.38 10.17
CA ILE A 107 -19.51 -8.26 9.35
C ILE A 107 -19.83 -8.50 7.87
N GLY A 108 -19.66 -9.73 7.36
CA GLY A 108 -19.98 -10.07 5.97
C GLY A 108 -21.45 -9.85 5.63
N GLY A 109 -22.38 -10.08 6.58
CA GLY A 109 -23.79 -9.75 6.44
C GLY A 109 -24.07 -8.25 6.51
N LYS A 110 -23.43 -7.52 7.41
CA LYS A 110 -23.62 -6.06 7.60
C LYS A 110 -22.87 -5.20 6.60
N ILE A 111 -21.79 -5.70 6.02
CA ILE A 111 -20.96 -5.04 5.00
C ILE A 111 -20.79 -5.99 3.81
N PRO A 112 -21.81 -6.12 2.95
CA PRO A 112 -21.78 -7.07 1.82
C PRO A 112 -20.62 -6.81 0.84
N GLN A 113 -20.05 -5.58 0.81
CA GLN A 113 -18.89 -5.23 0.01
C GLN A 113 -17.58 -5.85 0.50
N MET A 114 -17.58 -6.51 1.69
CA MET A 114 -16.38 -7.15 2.23
C MET A 114 -16.01 -8.37 1.37
N THR A 115 -14.80 -8.37 0.83
CA THR A 115 -14.29 -9.45 -0.03
C THR A 115 -13.10 -10.18 0.56
N VAL A 116 -12.48 -9.62 1.61
CA VAL A 116 -11.23 -10.15 2.16
C VAL A 116 -11.28 -10.17 3.67
N VAL A 117 -10.89 -11.31 4.25
CA VAL A 117 -10.51 -11.43 5.65
C VAL A 117 -9.02 -11.74 5.74
N GLY A 118 -8.28 -10.90 6.49
CA GLY A 118 -6.85 -11.03 6.66
C GLY A 118 -6.43 -11.26 8.11
N ILE A 119 -5.34 -11.98 8.31
CA ILE A 119 -4.65 -12.07 9.60
C ILE A 119 -3.30 -11.36 9.48
N ALA A 120 -3.15 -10.27 10.24
CA ALA A 120 -1.96 -9.40 10.18
C ALA A 120 -1.34 -9.11 11.55
N GLY A 121 -1.88 -9.69 12.62
CA GLY A 121 -1.33 -9.42 13.95
C GLY A 121 -2.28 -9.65 15.12
N PRO A 122 -1.96 -8.97 16.27
CA PRO A 122 -0.96 -7.91 16.49
C PRO A 122 0.51 -8.36 16.46
N GLY A 123 0.78 -9.66 16.58
CA GLY A 123 2.08 -10.28 16.38
C GLY A 123 2.29 -10.75 14.95
N ASP A 124 2.73 -12.02 14.81
CA ASP A 124 2.91 -12.63 13.48
C ASP A 124 2.03 -13.88 13.35
N PRO A 125 1.21 -14.00 12.30
CA PRO A 125 0.33 -15.15 12.10
C PRO A 125 1.05 -16.49 12.12
N LEU A 126 2.24 -16.59 11.54
CA LEU A 126 3.01 -17.83 11.47
C LEU A 126 3.86 -18.11 12.74
N ALA A 127 3.87 -17.17 13.69
CA ALA A 127 4.27 -17.43 15.07
C ALA A 127 3.10 -17.96 15.93
N ASN A 128 1.88 -17.99 15.39
CA ASN A 128 0.65 -18.48 16.01
C ASN A 128 -0.10 -19.44 15.04
N PRO A 129 0.57 -20.45 14.47
CA PRO A 129 0.03 -21.20 13.34
C PRO A 129 -1.30 -21.89 13.64
N ASP A 130 -1.44 -22.49 14.83
CA ASP A 130 -2.65 -23.22 15.21
C ASP A 130 -3.88 -22.31 15.20
N LYS A 131 -3.78 -21.12 15.81
CA LYS A 131 -4.87 -20.15 15.81
C LYS A 131 -5.15 -19.59 14.41
N THR A 132 -4.09 -19.26 13.68
CA THR A 132 -4.18 -18.68 12.33
C THR A 132 -4.87 -19.63 11.37
N PHE A 133 -4.41 -20.86 11.27
CA PHE A 133 -4.98 -21.83 10.34
C PHE A 133 -6.38 -22.29 10.76
N ARG A 134 -6.62 -22.47 12.06
CA ARG A 134 -7.96 -22.80 12.55
C ARG A 134 -8.97 -21.69 12.23
N THR A 135 -8.57 -20.42 12.34
CA THR A 135 -9.42 -19.28 11.93
C THR A 135 -9.76 -19.33 10.44
N PHE A 136 -8.76 -19.56 9.59
CA PHE A 136 -8.99 -19.65 8.15
C PHE A 136 -9.83 -20.84 7.74
N GLU A 137 -9.67 -22.01 8.39
CA GLU A 137 -10.52 -23.19 8.19
C GLU A 137 -12.00 -22.88 8.47
N LEU A 138 -12.28 -22.27 9.62
CA LEU A 138 -13.64 -21.92 10.01
C LEU A 138 -14.27 -20.88 9.07
N ILE A 139 -13.49 -19.90 8.60
CA ILE A 139 -14.00 -18.90 7.65
C ILE A 139 -14.21 -19.52 6.28
N ALA A 140 -13.27 -20.32 5.77
CA ALA A 140 -13.40 -20.97 4.47
C ALA A 140 -14.62 -21.90 4.39
N GLU A 141 -14.94 -22.58 5.50
CA GLU A 141 -16.11 -23.47 5.59
C GLU A 141 -17.42 -22.70 5.56
N GLN A 142 -17.51 -21.54 6.24
CA GLN A 142 -18.76 -20.82 6.49
C GLN A 142 -18.97 -19.63 5.54
N ALA A 143 -17.89 -19.10 4.93
CA ALA A 143 -17.91 -17.94 4.04
C ALA A 143 -16.98 -18.15 2.83
N PRO A 144 -17.31 -19.10 1.92
CA PRO A 144 -16.45 -19.54 0.83
C PRO A 144 -16.20 -18.48 -0.26
N ASP A 145 -17.02 -17.42 -0.32
CA ASP A 145 -16.88 -16.29 -1.24
C ASP A 145 -15.89 -15.23 -0.74
N ILE A 146 -15.42 -15.34 0.50
CA ILE A 146 -14.44 -14.42 1.10
C ILE A 146 -13.02 -14.93 0.79
N LYS A 147 -12.20 -14.04 0.26
CA LYS A 147 -10.75 -14.30 0.06
C LYS A 147 -10.00 -14.23 1.38
N LEU A 148 -9.08 -15.15 1.58
CA LEU A 148 -8.21 -15.19 2.74
C LEU A 148 -6.87 -14.53 2.43
N CYS A 149 -6.36 -13.72 3.36
CA CYS A 149 -5.10 -12.99 3.22
C CYS A 149 -4.24 -13.15 4.47
N LEU A 150 -2.94 -13.39 4.28
CA LEU A 150 -1.95 -13.55 5.33
C LEU A 150 -0.89 -12.46 5.25
N SER A 151 -0.56 -11.80 6.38
CA SER A 151 0.55 -10.84 6.45
C SER A 151 1.54 -11.26 7.52
N THR A 152 2.78 -11.56 7.13
CA THR A 152 3.82 -12.15 8.00
C THR A 152 5.16 -11.42 7.86
N ASN A 153 6.04 -11.59 8.86
CA ASN A 153 7.45 -11.19 8.75
C ASN A 153 8.31 -12.15 7.88
N GLY A 154 7.75 -13.30 7.49
CA GLY A 154 8.38 -14.27 6.58
C GLY A 154 9.29 -15.30 7.25
N LEU A 155 9.65 -15.17 8.54
CA LEU A 155 10.60 -16.07 9.20
C LEU A 155 10.17 -17.54 9.16
N MET A 156 8.87 -17.80 9.39
CA MET A 156 8.32 -19.16 9.41
C MET A 156 7.61 -19.54 8.11
N LEU A 157 7.54 -18.64 7.14
CA LEU A 157 6.76 -18.84 5.92
C LEU A 157 7.12 -20.12 5.14
N PRO A 158 8.42 -20.47 4.92
CA PRO A 158 8.76 -21.68 4.20
C PRO A 158 8.22 -22.99 4.82
N ASP A 159 7.96 -22.98 6.13
CA ASP A 159 7.47 -24.17 6.85
C ASP A 159 5.97 -24.39 6.68
N TYR A 160 5.22 -23.41 6.09
CA TYR A 160 3.75 -23.44 6.01
C TYR A 160 3.19 -23.28 4.59
N ILE A 161 4.02 -23.31 3.55
CA ILE A 161 3.57 -23.13 2.15
C ILE A 161 2.47 -24.14 1.78
N ASP A 162 2.65 -25.41 2.11
CA ASP A 162 1.67 -26.46 1.80
C ASP A 162 0.32 -26.21 2.49
N ARG A 163 0.34 -25.73 3.74
CA ARG A 163 -0.88 -25.41 4.50
C ARG A 163 -1.59 -24.20 3.90
N ILE A 164 -0.84 -23.16 3.51
CA ILE A 164 -1.35 -21.97 2.83
C ILE A 164 -2.05 -22.37 1.53
N LYS A 165 -1.43 -23.25 0.74
CA LYS A 165 -1.99 -23.75 -0.51
C LYS A 165 -3.25 -24.58 -0.30
N GLN A 166 -3.27 -25.47 0.69
CA GLN A 166 -4.44 -26.30 1.03
C GLN A 166 -5.69 -25.49 1.36
N LEU A 167 -5.53 -24.31 1.96
CA LEU A 167 -6.62 -23.41 2.34
C LEU A 167 -6.95 -22.35 1.28
N ASN A 168 -6.38 -22.44 0.09
CA ASN A 168 -6.56 -21.48 -1.00
C ASN A 168 -6.26 -20.02 -0.57
N ILE A 169 -5.27 -19.84 0.32
CA ILE A 169 -4.76 -18.50 0.69
C ILE A 169 -3.86 -18.06 -0.45
N ASP A 170 -4.43 -17.40 -1.46
CA ASP A 170 -3.72 -17.01 -2.67
C ASP A 170 -3.08 -15.62 -2.61
N HIS A 171 -3.18 -14.94 -1.45
CA HIS A 171 -2.62 -13.60 -1.21
C HIS A 171 -1.79 -13.58 0.07
N VAL A 172 -0.47 -13.49 -0.07
CA VAL A 172 0.46 -13.40 1.06
C VAL A 172 1.22 -12.07 1.02
N THR A 173 1.27 -11.38 2.15
CA THR A 173 2.10 -10.18 2.31
C THR A 173 3.28 -10.52 3.21
N ILE A 174 4.52 -10.21 2.76
CA ILE A 174 5.73 -10.34 3.58
C ILE A 174 6.29 -8.96 3.89
N THR A 175 6.68 -8.71 5.13
CA THR A 175 7.38 -7.47 5.49
C THR A 175 8.89 -7.68 5.35
N ILE A 176 9.51 -7.04 4.34
CA ILE A 176 10.94 -7.09 4.04
C ILE A 176 11.50 -5.68 4.00
N ASN A 177 12.33 -5.33 4.98
CA ASN A 177 12.91 -3.98 5.11
C ASN A 177 14.37 -3.89 4.66
N MET A 178 14.98 -5.02 4.34
CA MET A 178 16.39 -5.13 3.96
C MET A 178 16.67 -6.43 3.20
N VAL A 179 17.73 -6.42 2.42
CA VAL A 179 18.41 -7.59 1.85
C VAL A 179 19.87 -7.65 2.29
N ASP A 180 20.33 -6.66 3.04
CA ASP A 180 21.62 -6.61 3.71
C ASP A 180 21.44 -6.82 5.23
N PRO A 181 22.02 -7.88 5.83
CA PRO A 181 21.94 -8.14 7.25
C PRO A 181 22.55 -7.05 8.15
N GLU A 182 23.49 -6.24 7.68
CA GLU A 182 24.05 -5.13 8.45
C GLU A 182 23.00 -4.01 8.66
N ILE A 183 22.20 -3.73 7.65
CA ILE A 183 21.05 -2.82 7.75
C ILE A 183 19.98 -3.45 8.65
N GLY A 184 19.71 -4.75 8.47
CA GLY A 184 18.75 -5.49 9.28
C GLY A 184 19.06 -5.47 10.77
N ALA A 185 20.33 -5.52 11.16
CA ALA A 185 20.76 -5.45 12.56
C ALA A 185 20.38 -4.14 13.26
N LYS A 186 20.21 -3.04 12.50
CA LYS A 186 19.75 -1.73 13.01
C LYS A 186 18.22 -1.69 13.19
N ILE A 187 17.49 -2.56 12.49
CA ILE A 187 16.01 -2.59 12.47
C ILE A 187 15.47 -3.63 13.46
N TYR A 188 16.13 -4.81 13.53
CA TYR A 188 15.66 -5.97 14.27
C TYR A 188 16.58 -6.30 15.46
N PRO A 189 16.24 -5.88 16.70
CA PRO A 189 17.05 -6.15 17.89
C PRO A 189 17.22 -7.64 18.19
N TRP A 190 16.23 -8.46 17.81
CA TRP A 190 16.35 -9.91 17.94
C TRP A 190 15.38 -10.65 17.00
N VAL A 191 15.78 -11.89 16.66
CA VAL A 191 15.00 -12.88 15.91
C VAL A 191 15.02 -14.18 16.72
N HIS A 192 13.85 -14.76 16.97
CA HIS A 192 13.72 -16.05 17.66
C HIS A 192 13.41 -17.14 16.65
N TYR A 193 14.38 -18.03 16.44
CA TYR A 193 14.27 -19.12 15.47
C TYR A 193 14.81 -20.43 16.09
N LYS A 194 14.15 -21.55 15.82
CA LYS A 194 14.52 -22.87 16.36
C LYS A 194 14.83 -22.86 17.85
N ARG A 195 13.92 -22.25 18.65
CA ARG A 195 14.01 -22.14 20.12
C ARG A 195 15.21 -21.33 20.62
N ARG A 196 15.89 -20.57 19.77
CA ARG A 196 17.01 -19.70 20.16
C ARG A 196 16.77 -18.27 19.71
N ARG A 197 17.23 -17.32 20.53
CA ARG A 197 17.20 -15.89 20.20
C ARG A 197 18.55 -15.47 19.62
N TYR A 198 18.50 -14.96 18.40
CA TYR A 198 19.65 -14.41 17.68
C TYR A 198 19.56 -12.88 17.68
N ARG A 199 20.71 -12.19 17.65
CA ARG A 199 20.80 -10.73 17.69
C ARG A 199 21.77 -10.22 16.62
N GLY A 200 21.71 -8.90 16.34
CA GLY A 200 22.60 -8.25 15.38
C GLY A 200 22.55 -8.89 13.98
N ILE A 201 23.69 -8.92 13.30
CA ILE A 201 23.82 -9.39 11.92
C ILE A 201 23.38 -10.86 11.76
N GLU A 202 23.68 -11.71 12.74
CA GLU A 202 23.28 -13.15 12.67
C GLU A 202 21.75 -13.31 12.65
N GLY A 203 21.04 -12.59 13.54
CA GLY A 203 19.56 -12.62 13.55
C GLY A 203 18.96 -12.07 12.26
N ALA A 204 19.50 -10.96 11.77
CA ALA A 204 19.05 -10.33 10.52
C ALA A 204 19.32 -11.23 9.30
N ARG A 205 20.45 -11.92 9.26
CA ARG A 205 20.79 -12.88 8.20
C ARG A 205 19.82 -14.06 8.15
N ILE A 206 19.52 -14.66 9.31
CA ILE A 206 18.54 -15.75 9.40
C ILE A 206 17.17 -15.28 8.88
N LEU A 207 16.71 -14.10 9.29
CA LEU A 207 15.44 -13.56 8.81
C LEU A 207 15.45 -13.36 7.30
N HIS A 208 16.50 -12.76 6.75
CA HIS A 208 16.65 -12.53 5.31
C HIS A 208 16.63 -13.84 4.52
N GLU A 209 17.43 -14.82 4.92
CA GLU A 209 17.50 -16.13 4.25
C GLU A 209 16.11 -16.79 4.19
N ARG A 210 15.39 -16.80 5.31
CA ARG A 210 14.03 -17.36 5.38
C ARG A 210 13.01 -16.58 4.53
N GLN A 211 13.13 -15.25 4.48
CA GLN A 211 12.29 -14.40 3.63
C GLN A 211 12.51 -14.71 2.15
N MET A 212 13.75 -14.86 1.72
CA MET A 212 14.07 -15.19 0.31
C MET A 212 13.63 -16.60 -0.07
N GLU A 213 13.78 -17.57 0.83
CA GLU A 213 13.26 -18.93 0.69
C GLU A 213 11.72 -18.92 0.56
N GLY A 214 11.05 -18.18 1.45
CA GLY A 214 9.59 -18.03 1.43
C GLY A 214 9.06 -17.38 0.15
N LEU A 215 9.70 -16.31 -0.33
CA LEU A 215 9.34 -15.66 -1.60
C LEU A 215 9.43 -16.64 -2.78
N GLN A 216 10.53 -17.38 -2.86
CA GLN A 216 10.73 -18.36 -3.92
C GLN A 216 9.67 -19.47 -3.86
N ALA A 217 9.38 -19.97 -2.66
CA ALA A 217 8.38 -21.03 -2.46
C ALA A 217 6.94 -20.54 -2.79
N LEU A 218 6.57 -19.28 -2.49
CA LEU A 218 5.30 -18.71 -2.92
C LEU A 218 5.19 -18.62 -4.44
N LYS A 219 6.26 -18.20 -5.12
CA LYS A 219 6.32 -18.13 -6.58
C LYS A 219 6.12 -19.52 -7.21
N GLU A 220 6.80 -20.55 -6.69
CA GLU A 220 6.67 -21.93 -7.15
C GLU A 220 5.29 -22.53 -6.89
N ALA A 221 4.62 -22.07 -5.85
CA ALA A 221 3.25 -22.47 -5.50
C ALA A 221 2.15 -21.68 -6.23
N ASP A 222 2.50 -20.71 -7.09
CA ASP A 222 1.57 -19.76 -7.75
C ASP A 222 0.72 -18.95 -6.75
N ILE A 223 1.30 -18.58 -5.59
CA ILE A 223 0.67 -17.75 -4.59
C ILE A 223 1.14 -16.31 -4.75
N LEU A 224 0.19 -15.36 -4.84
CA LEU A 224 0.51 -13.95 -5.04
C LEU A 224 1.20 -13.35 -3.82
N CYS A 225 2.36 -12.76 -4.03
CA CYS A 225 3.13 -12.11 -2.97
C CYS A 225 3.22 -10.60 -3.16
N LYS A 226 2.77 -9.87 -2.14
CA LYS A 226 3.07 -8.44 -1.94
C LYS A 226 4.15 -8.31 -0.88
N VAL A 227 5.09 -7.40 -1.10
CA VAL A 227 6.08 -7.04 -0.08
C VAL A 227 5.76 -5.66 0.51
N ASN A 228 5.73 -5.60 1.83
CA ASN A 228 5.71 -4.34 2.58
C ASN A 228 7.12 -3.99 3.04
N SER A 229 7.52 -2.74 2.89
CA SER A 229 8.76 -2.19 3.47
C SER A 229 8.46 -0.89 4.20
N VAL A 230 9.04 -0.73 5.38
CA VAL A 230 8.98 0.54 6.13
C VAL A 230 10.20 1.36 5.77
N MET A 231 10.00 2.57 5.21
CA MET A 231 11.07 3.52 4.92
C MET A 231 11.53 4.20 6.21
N ILE A 232 12.78 3.98 6.57
CA ILE A 232 13.42 4.50 7.79
C ILE A 232 14.59 5.39 7.36
N PRO A 233 14.43 6.74 7.34
CA PRO A 233 15.44 7.66 6.86
C PRO A 233 16.78 7.50 7.58
N GLY A 234 17.88 7.44 6.82
CA GLY A 234 19.24 7.24 7.33
C GLY A 234 19.58 5.81 7.74
N ILE A 235 18.63 4.85 7.64
CA ILE A 235 18.86 3.43 7.94
C ILE A 235 18.71 2.56 6.70
N ASN A 236 17.54 2.59 6.02
CA ASN A 236 17.29 1.76 4.85
C ASN A 236 16.75 2.51 3.63
N ASP A 237 16.48 3.80 3.71
CA ASP A 237 15.97 4.63 2.63
C ASP A 237 16.81 4.52 1.34
N HIS A 238 18.14 4.57 1.46
CA HIS A 238 19.08 4.38 0.35
C HIS A 238 19.13 2.93 -0.18
N HIS A 239 18.67 1.97 0.60
CA HIS A 239 18.74 0.53 0.30
C HIS A 239 17.45 -0.06 -0.29
N LEU A 240 16.31 0.62 -0.13
CA LEU A 240 15.01 0.09 -0.55
C LEU A 240 14.86 -0.08 -2.07
N VAL A 241 15.65 0.62 -2.89
CA VAL A 241 15.72 0.38 -4.35
C VAL A 241 16.32 -1.01 -4.63
N GLU A 242 17.34 -1.42 -3.88
CA GLU A 242 17.93 -2.75 -4.00
C GLU A 242 16.96 -3.83 -3.47
N VAL A 243 16.28 -3.57 -2.35
CA VAL A 243 15.19 -4.45 -1.87
C VAL A 243 14.15 -4.66 -2.98
N ASN A 244 13.70 -3.55 -3.63
CA ASN A 244 12.73 -3.61 -4.73
C ASN A 244 13.19 -4.51 -5.88
N ARG A 245 14.45 -4.39 -6.30
CA ARG A 245 15.05 -5.22 -7.35
C ARG A 245 15.05 -6.71 -6.96
N VAL A 246 15.56 -7.04 -5.77
CA VAL A 246 15.70 -8.42 -5.30
C VAL A 246 14.36 -9.10 -5.11
N ILE A 247 13.38 -8.45 -4.49
CA ILE A 247 12.05 -9.05 -4.26
C ILE A 247 11.32 -9.32 -5.57
N ARG A 248 11.47 -8.45 -6.58
CA ARG A 248 10.91 -8.68 -7.92
C ARG A 248 11.51 -9.93 -8.57
N GLU A 249 12.83 -10.07 -8.55
CA GLU A 249 13.52 -11.25 -9.09
C GLU A 249 13.05 -12.54 -8.40
N LYS A 250 12.73 -12.46 -7.12
CA LYS A 250 12.20 -13.57 -6.32
C LYS A 250 10.69 -13.81 -6.50
N GLY A 251 9.98 -13.00 -7.28
CA GLY A 251 8.60 -13.26 -7.67
C GLY A 251 7.53 -12.46 -6.92
N ALA A 252 7.90 -11.47 -6.09
CA ALA A 252 6.93 -10.50 -5.61
C ALA A 252 6.40 -9.67 -6.77
N PHE A 253 5.07 -9.48 -6.86
CA PHE A 253 4.45 -8.71 -7.94
C PHE A 253 4.12 -7.27 -7.57
N LEU A 254 4.02 -6.97 -6.26
CA LEU A 254 3.64 -5.66 -5.74
C LEU A 254 4.54 -5.26 -4.56
N HIS A 255 5.10 -4.06 -4.60
CA HIS A 255 5.85 -3.49 -3.49
C HIS A 255 5.10 -2.32 -2.88
N ASN A 256 4.98 -2.33 -1.55
CA ASN A 256 4.36 -1.28 -0.75
C ASN A 256 5.42 -0.67 0.18
N ILE A 257 5.92 0.51 -0.15
CA ILE A 257 6.83 1.26 0.71
C ILE A 257 6.00 2.20 1.58
N MET A 258 6.01 1.94 2.88
CA MET A 258 5.24 2.68 3.89
C MET A 258 6.15 3.65 4.65
N PRO A 259 5.67 4.83 5.03
CA PRO A 259 6.43 5.71 5.91
C PRO A 259 6.56 5.12 7.32
N LEU A 260 7.71 5.33 7.95
CA LEU A 260 7.88 5.07 9.37
C LEU A 260 6.94 5.98 10.18
N ILE A 261 6.17 5.38 11.08
CA ILE A 261 5.42 6.09 12.12
C ILE A 261 6.27 6.03 13.39
N SER A 262 6.77 7.19 13.85
CA SER A 262 7.74 7.29 14.92
C SER A 262 7.37 8.32 16.00
N ALA A 263 6.09 8.61 16.16
CA ALA A 263 5.62 9.46 17.22
C ALA A 263 5.96 8.85 18.60
N PRO A 264 6.57 9.59 19.56
CA PRO A 264 7.06 9.07 20.84
C PRO A 264 5.95 8.43 21.68
N GLU A 265 4.73 8.94 21.62
CA GLU A 265 3.55 8.43 22.31
C GLU A 265 3.20 6.98 21.95
N HIS A 266 3.66 6.49 20.81
CA HIS A 266 3.49 5.09 20.42
C HIS A 266 4.41 4.13 21.17
N GLY A 267 5.43 4.66 21.88
CA GLY A 267 6.32 3.86 22.72
C GLY A 267 7.19 2.85 21.94
N THR A 268 7.40 3.06 20.64
CA THR A 268 8.33 2.26 19.83
C THR A 268 9.76 2.69 20.12
N HIS A 269 10.75 1.81 19.93
CA HIS A 269 12.16 2.18 20.13
C HIS A 269 12.54 3.38 19.26
N PHE A 270 12.20 3.38 17.99
CA PHE A 270 12.49 4.50 17.10
C PHE A 270 11.78 5.80 17.49
N GLY A 271 10.53 5.74 17.95
CA GLY A 271 9.83 6.91 18.47
C GLY A 271 10.51 7.50 19.69
N LEU A 272 10.86 6.65 20.65
CA LEU A 272 11.52 7.07 21.91
C LEU A 272 12.95 7.57 21.72
N THR A 273 13.65 7.14 20.67
CA THR A 273 15.03 7.56 20.36
C THR A 273 15.12 8.70 19.36
N GLY A 274 13.99 9.27 18.93
CA GLY A 274 13.94 10.42 18.03
C GLY A 274 14.24 10.12 16.56
N GLN A 275 14.08 8.83 16.14
CA GLN A 275 14.17 8.49 14.73
C GLN A 275 13.02 9.13 13.97
N ARG A 276 13.30 10.02 13.02
CA ARG A 276 12.26 10.67 12.22
C ARG A 276 11.65 9.72 11.19
N GLY A 277 10.40 9.94 10.82
CA GLY A 277 9.81 9.39 9.63
C GLY A 277 10.26 10.14 8.35
N PRO A 278 9.97 9.60 7.14
CA PRO A 278 10.20 10.30 5.89
C PRO A 278 9.17 11.43 5.69
N THR A 279 9.59 12.45 4.96
CA THR A 279 8.65 13.44 4.41
C THR A 279 7.85 12.84 3.25
N PRO A 280 6.68 13.39 2.90
CA PRO A 280 5.91 12.96 1.73
C PRO A 280 6.71 13.01 0.44
N LYS A 281 7.60 13.99 0.29
CA LYS A 281 8.48 14.16 -0.87
C LYS A 281 9.52 13.02 -0.96
N GLU A 282 10.23 12.74 0.13
CA GLU A 282 11.21 11.64 0.20
C GLU A 282 10.55 10.28 -0.13
N LEU A 283 9.36 10.03 0.43
CA LEU A 283 8.62 8.80 0.15
C LEU A 283 8.20 8.70 -1.33
N LYS A 284 7.68 9.80 -1.91
CA LYS A 284 7.31 9.85 -3.32
C LYS A 284 8.50 9.59 -4.23
N GLU A 285 9.62 10.28 -4.01
CA GLU A 285 10.84 10.13 -4.79
C GLU A 285 11.36 8.68 -4.75
N LEU A 286 11.37 8.05 -3.58
CA LEU A 286 11.76 6.65 -3.47
C LEU A 286 10.79 5.71 -4.20
N GLN A 287 9.48 5.91 -4.04
CA GLN A 287 8.48 5.11 -4.75
C GLN A 287 8.56 5.29 -6.27
N ASP A 288 8.85 6.50 -6.76
CA ASP A 288 9.05 6.77 -8.19
C ASP A 288 10.31 6.07 -8.72
N ASN A 289 11.42 6.10 -7.98
CA ASN A 289 12.64 5.37 -8.33
C ASN A 289 12.43 3.84 -8.38
N CYS A 290 11.53 3.30 -7.56
CA CYS A 290 11.19 1.88 -7.56
C CYS A 290 10.17 1.50 -8.66
N SER A 291 9.34 2.43 -9.12
CA SER A 291 8.21 2.15 -10.01
C SER A 291 8.61 1.69 -11.42
N GLY A 292 9.80 2.07 -11.90
CA GLY A 292 10.35 1.60 -13.17
C GLY A 292 10.68 0.10 -13.21
N ASN A 293 10.80 -0.52 -12.05
CA ASN A 293 11.16 -1.93 -11.92
C ASN A 293 9.99 -2.83 -11.54
N MET A 294 9.00 -2.32 -10.79
CA MET A 294 7.93 -3.11 -10.19
C MET A 294 6.70 -2.24 -9.93
N LYS A 295 5.49 -2.83 -9.95
CA LYS A 295 4.28 -2.13 -9.54
C LYS A 295 4.37 -1.72 -8.08
N MET A 296 4.09 -0.43 -7.82
CA MET A 296 4.11 0.16 -6.49
C MET A 296 2.69 0.33 -5.95
N MET A 297 2.46 -0.09 -4.71
CA MET A 297 1.22 0.22 -3.99
C MET A 297 1.34 1.63 -3.38
N ARG A 298 0.48 2.56 -3.80
CA ARG A 298 0.46 3.94 -3.28
C ARG A 298 -0.75 4.23 -2.38
N HIS A 299 -1.77 3.38 -2.42
CA HIS A 299 -3.04 3.52 -1.68
C HIS A 299 -3.04 2.87 -0.29
N CYS A 300 -1.88 2.49 0.26
CA CYS A 300 -1.78 1.87 1.59
C CYS A 300 -2.19 2.84 2.71
N ARG A 301 -3.00 2.35 3.65
CA ARG A 301 -3.53 3.11 4.79
C ARG A 301 -2.88 2.78 6.12
N GLN A 302 -1.93 1.86 6.14
CA GLN A 302 -1.31 1.37 7.38
C GLN A 302 -2.36 0.98 8.43
N CYS A 303 -3.32 0.15 8.00
CA CYS A 303 -4.46 -0.24 8.82
C CYS A 303 -4.03 -0.95 10.11
N ARG A 304 -4.87 -0.84 11.14
CA ARG A 304 -4.80 -1.65 12.36
C ARG A 304 -4.96 -3.14 12.03
N ALA A 305 -4.49 -3.99 12.93
CA ALA A 305 -4.61 -5.45 12.76
C ALA A 305 -6.01 -6.01 13.10
N ASP A 306 -6.97 -5.15 13.43
CA ASP A 306 -8.39 -5.43 13.62
C ASP A 306 -9.31 -4.51 12.81
N ALA A 307 -8.79 -3.82 11.82
CA ALA A 307 -9.51 -2.85 11.02
C ALA A 307 -10.63 -3.47 10.18
N VAL A 308 -11.76 -2.78 10.05
CA VAL A 308 -12.97 -3.20 9.31
C VAL A 308 -13.46 -2.07 8.41
N GLY A 309 -13.87 -2.40 7.18
CA GLY A 309 -14.48 -1.45 6.24
C GLY A 309 -13.64 -1.19 4.99
N LEU A 310 -13.96 -0.13 4.24
CA LEU A 310 -13.16 0.32 3.10
C LEU A 310 -11.77 0.79 3.54
N LEU A 311 -10.79 0.79 2.64
CA LEU A 311 -9.48 1.34 2.95
C LEU A 311 -9.59 2.84 3.26
N GLY A 312 -9.11 3.23 4.47
CA GLY A 312 -9.26 4.60 4.99
C GLY A 312 -10.46 4.78 5.90
N GLU A 313 -11.42 3.87 5.87
CA GLU A 313 -12.48 3.74 6.85
C GLU A 313 -12.11 2.68 7.90
N ASP A 314 -12.38 2.93 9.15
CA ASP A 314 -12.26 1.94 10.21
C ASP A 314 -13.54 1.91 11.05
N ARG A 315 -14.36 0.91 10.80
CA ARG A 315 -15.62 0.64 11.48
C ARG A 315 -15.49 -0.40 12.61
N SER A 316 -14.25 -0.71 13.03
CA SER A 316 -14.00 -1.75 14.03
C SER A 316 -14.76 -1.51 15.35
N GLN A 317 -14.99 -0.22 15.72
CA GLN A 317 -15.75 0.15 16.92
C GLN A 317 -17.25 -0.21 16.86
N GLU A 318 -17.83 -0.34 15.67
CA GLU A 318 -19.21 -0.80 15.49
C GLU A 318 -19.33 -2.29 15.81
N PHE A 319 -18.23 -3.03 15.69
CA PHE A 319 -18.12 -4.48 15.83
C PHE A 319 -17.09 -4.85 16.91
N SER A 320 -17.10 -4.13 18.05
CA SER A 320 -16.31 -4.52 19.22
C SER A 320 -16.80 -5.85 19.80
N LYS A 321 -15.95 -6.54 20.55
CA LYS A 321 -16.22 -7.92 21.01
C LYS A 321 -17.52 -8.04 21.78
N ASP A 322 -17.81 -7.10 22.66
CA ASP A 322 -19.06 -7.00 23.40
C ASP A 322 -20.30 -6.90 22.52
N LYS A 323 -20.19 -6.22 21.37
CA LYS A 323 -21.29 -6.01 20.43
C LYS A 323 -21.49 -7.19 19.48
N PHE A 324 -20.43 -7.61 18.77
CA PHE A 324 -20.62 -8.65 17.74
C PHE A 324 -20.98 -10.01 18.32
N LEU A 325 -20.60 -10.32 19.55
CA LEU A 325 -20.98 -11.58 20.21
C LEU A 325 -22.48 -11.68 20.49
N GLU A 326 -23.18 -10.55 20.60
CA GLU A 326 -24.63 -10.49 20.75
C GLU A 326 -25.38 -10.49 19.40
N MET A 327 -24.65 -10.30 18.27
CA MET A 327 -25.26 -10.25 16.95
C MET A 327 -25.41 -11.66 16.35
N THR A 328 -26.56 -11.92 15.77
CA THR A 328 -26.76 -13.10 14.93
C THR A 328 -26.20 -12.83 13.53
N PRO A 329 -25.36 -13.72 12.95
CA PRO A 329 -24.91 -13.57 11.60
C PRO A 329 -26.07 -13.63 10.58
N GLU A 330 -26.18 -12.61 9.74
CA GLU A 330 -27.12 -12.56 8.61
C GLU A 330 -26.31 -12.71 7.31
N TYR A 331 -25.50 -13.77 7.22
CA TYR A 331 -24.60 -13.99 6.09
C TYR A 331 -25.33 -14.66 4.94
N ASP A 332 -25.51 -13.95 3.83
CA ASP A 332 -26.20 -14.41 2.64
C ASP A 332 -25.30 -14.24 1.41
N VAL A 333 -24.86 -15.34 0.85
CA VAL A 333 -23.96 -15.38 -0.33
C VAL A 333 -24.61 -14.79 -1.57
N GLU A 334 -25.92 -15.02 -1.80
CA GLU A 334 -26.64 -14.52 -2.98
C GLU A 334 -26.83 -13.01 -2.91
N GLN A 335 -27.22 -12.49 -1.74
CA GLN A 335 -27.32 -11.05 -1.50
C GLN A 335 -25.96 -10.36 -1.71
N ARG A 336 -24.89 -10.93 -1.18
CA ARG A 336 -23.53 -10.42 -1.34
C ARG A 336 -23.09 -10.42 -2.81
N ALA A 337 -23.37 -11.49 -3.54
CA ALA A 337 -23.10 -11.60 -4.97
C ALA A 337 -23.81 -10.50 -5.76
N SER A 338 -25.08 -10.23 -5.46
CA SER A 338 -25.85 -9.14 -6.10
C SER A 338 -25.25 -7.75 -5.84
N VAL A 339 -24.79 -7.50 -4.62
CA VAL A 339 -24.08 -6.23 -4.28
C VAL A 339 -22.78 -6.11 -5.08
N HIS A 340 -21.99 -7.19 -5.16
CA HIS A 340 -20.74 -7.20 -5.93
C HIS A 340 -20.99 -6.97 -7.43
N GLU A 341 -22.05 -7.54 -8.01
CA GLU A 341 -22.45 -7.29 -9.40
C GLU A 341 -22.79 -5.81 -9.62
N GLY A 342 -23.53 -5.20 -8.70
CA GLY A 342 -23.80 -3.76 -8.73
C GLY A 342 -22.54 -2.90 -8.69
N ILE A 343 -21.56 -3.28 -7.87
CA ILE A 343 -20.26 -2.61 -7.80
C ILE A 343 -19.51 -2.73 -9.14
N GLU A 344 -19.44 -3.92 -9.74
CA GLU A 344 -18.74 -4.10 -11.02
C GLU A 344 -19.40 -3.31 -12.16
N LYS A 345 -20.72 -3.22 -12.20
CA LYS A 345 -21.44 -2.35 -13.16
C LYS A 345 -21.05 -0.89 -12.97
N PHE A 346 -21.05 -0.40 -11.73
CA PHE A 346 -20.65 0.97 -11.41
C PHE A 346 -19.18 1.24 -11.79
N LYS A 347 -18.27 0.30 -11.53
CA LYS A 347 -16.86 0.41 -11.92
C LYS A 347 -16.69 0.54 -13.43
N GLU A 348 -17.46 -0.23 -14.21
CA GLU A 348 -17.40 -0.14 -15.67
C GLU A 348 -17.94 1.22 -16.18
N GLU A 349 -18.99 1.77 -15.56
CA GLU A 349 -19.50 3.10 -15.88
C GLU A 349 -18.43 4.19 -15.62
N ILE A 350 -17.74 4.12 -14.46
CA ILE A 350 -16.63 5.03 -14.13
C ILE A 350 -15.48 4.87 -15.12
N LYS A 351 -15.11 3.65 -15.48
CA LYS A 351 -14.04 3.37 -16.45
C LYS A 351 -14.34 4.01 -17.80
N VAL A 352 -15.55 3.82 -18.32
CA VAL A 352 -16.00 4.45 -19.57
C VAL A 352 -15.97 5.98 -19.47
N ALA A 353 -16.35 6.55 -18.32
CA ALA A 353 -16.29 7.99 -18.11
C ALA A 353 -14.84 8.52 -18.10
N LYS A 354 -13.90 7.77 -17.45
CA LYS A 354 -12.47 8.08 -17.48
C LYS A 354 -11.88 8.03 -18.87
N GLU A 355 -12.17 6.99 -19.62
CA GLU A 355 -11.71 6.84 -21.02
C GLU A 355 -12.20 7.99 -21.91
N LYS A 356 -13.45 8.40 -21.77
CA LYS A 356 -14.01 9.58 -22.46
C LYS A 356 -13.32 10.87 -22.04
N ALA A 357 -13.00 11.04 -20.77
CA ALA A 357 -12.31 12.23 -20.27
C ALA A 357 -10.88 12.35 -20.80
N LEU A 358 -10.20 11.22 -21.00
CA LEU A 358 -8.83 11.15 -21.54
C LEU A 358 -8.79 11.21 -23.08
N ALA A 359 -9.87 10.81 -23.76
CA ALA A 359 -9.91 10.74 -25.21
C ALA A 359 -9.69 12.10 -25.88
N GLY A 360 -8.70 12.18 -26.76
CA GLY A 360 -8.41 13.38 -27.58
C GLY A 360 -7.62 14.48 -26.88
N LYS A 361 -7.25 14.34 -25.60
CA LYS A 361 -6.43 15.31 -24.87
C LYS A 361 -4.96 14.93 -24.96
N LYS A 362 -4.17 15.68 -25.73
CA LYS A 362 -2.70 15.58 -25.78
C LYS A 362 -2.12 16.95 -25.46
N PHE A 363 -1.52 17.06 -24.28
CA PHE A 363 -0.81 18.27 -23.87
C PHE A 363 0.69 18.01 -23.98
N ALA A 364 1.33 18.57 -25.02
CA ALA A 364 2.77 18.40 -25.22
C ALA A 364 3.58 19.22 -24.18
N ASN A 365 4.51 18.57 -23.50
CA ASN A 365 5.62 19.16 -22.72
C ASN A 365 5.26 20.22 -21.66
N LYS A 366 4.21 19.99 -20.84
CA LYS A 366 3.92 20.87 -19.72
C LYS A 366 4.31 20.22 -18.38
N PRO A 367 4.65 21.01 -17.35
CA PRO A 367 5.10 20.47 -16.06
C PRO A 367 3.98 19.69 -15.37
N LYS A 368 4.34 18.61 -14.69
CA LYS A 368 3.45 17.86 -13.82
C LYS A 368 3.04 18.69 -12.62
N VAL A 369 1.80 18.60 -12.22
CA VAL A 369 1.28 19.29 -11.02
C VAL A 369 0.59 18.30 -10.10
N LEU A 370 0.59 18.62 -8.79
CA LEU A 370 -0.18 17.87 -7.81
C LEU A 370 -1.51 18.58 -7.55
N VAL A 371 -2.58 17.80 -7.44
CA VAL A 371 -3.89 18.26 -7.00
C VAL A 371 -4.36 17.45 -5.79
N ALA A 372 -5.00 18.11 -4.84
CA ALA A 372 -5.59 17.48 -3.67
C ALA A 372 -7.10 17.29 -3.89
N VAL A 373 -7.61 16.09 -3.64
CA VAL A 373 -9.00 15.73 -3.90
C VAL A 373 -9.70 15.33 -2.62
N ALA A 374 -10.83 15.98 -2.30
CA ALA A 374 -11.72 15.53 -1.24
C ALA A 374 -12.76 14.55 -1.80
N THR A 375 -12.73 13.33 -1.32
CA THR A 375 -13.59 12.26 -1.80
C THR A 375 -14.05 11.33 -0.67
N LYS A 376 -15.25 10.78 -0.83
CA LYS A 376 -15.79 9.67 -0.02
C LYS A 376 -15.56 8.30 -0.69
N GLY A 377 -14.80 8.28 -1.79
CA GLY A 377 -14.57 7.08 -2.60
C GLY A 377 -15.32 7.07 -3.93
N GLY A 378 -15.30 5.91 -4.62
CA GLY A 378 -15.98 5.73 -5.90
C GLY A 378 -15.34 6.44 -7.09
N GLY A 379 -14.09 6.95 -6.96
CA GLY A 379 -13.42 7.68 -8.04
C GLY A 379 -14.02 9.06 -8.35
N LEU A 380 -14.78 9.64 -7.42
CA LEU A 380 -15.52 10.90 -7.59
C LEU A 380 -14.97 12.01 -6.69
N VAL A 381 -15.04 13.25 -7.15
CA VAL A 381 -14.95 14.46 -6.32
C VAL A 381 -16.32 14.65 -5.67
N ASN A 382 -16.51 14.14 -4.45
CA ASN A 382 -17.84 14.05 -3.84
C ASN A 382 -17.88 14.42 -2.35
N GLN A 383 -16.83 15.07 -1.81
CA GLN A 383 -16.78 15.47 -0.41
C GLN A 383 -16.58 16.97 -0.25
N HIS A 384 -17.27 17.52 0.77
CA HIS A 384 -17.12 18.92 1.19
C HIS A 384 -15.76 19.12 1.86
N PHE A 385 -15.07 20.23 1.56
CA PHE A 385 -13.74 20.56 2.11
C PHE A 385 -13.70 20.46 3.64
N GLY A 386 -14.62 21.12 4.32
CA GLY A 386 -14.64 21.19 5.79
C GLY A 386 -14.94 19.84 6.49
N HIS A 387 -15.45 18.86 5.77
CA HIS A 387 -15.74 17.52 6.30
C HIS A 387 -14.68 16.48 5.91
N ALA A 388 -13.69 16.86 5.10
CA ALA A 388 -12.62 15.97 4.72
C ALA A 388 -11.71 15.67 5.93
N LYS A 389 -11.42 14.39 6.15
CA LYS A 389 -10.45 13.91 7.13
C LYS A 389 -9.10 13.57 6.48
N GLU A 390 -9.06 13.67 5.15
CA GLU A 390 -7.90 13.44 4.34
C GLU A 390 -8.12 13.96 2.93
N PHE A 391 -7.02 14.16 2.20
CA PHE A 391 -7.02 14.37 0.77
C PHE A 391 -6.34 13.23 0.05
N GLN A 392 -6.89 12.82 -1.08
CA GLN A 392 -6.19 12.02 -2.06
C GLN A 392 -5.38 12.95 -2.96
N ILE A 393 -4.10 12.66 -3.14
CA ILE A 393 -3.20 13.47 -3.97
C ILE A 393 -3.00 12.78 -5.31
N TYR A 394 -3.25 13.52 -6.38
CA TYR A 394 -3.04 13.08 -7.75
C TYR A 394 -2.00 13.93 -8.45
N GLU A 395 -1.15 13.29 -9.24
CA GLU A 395 -0.25 13.95 -10.19
C GLU A 395 -0.92 13.99 -11.55
N VAL A 396 -0.96 15.18 -12.16
CA VAL A 396 -1.60 15.43 -13.45
C VAL A 396 -0.55 16.00 -14.41
N ASP A 397 -0.41 15.41 -15.59
CA ASP A 397 0.49 15.89 -16.63
C ASP A 397 -0.21 16.19 -17.97
N GLY A 398 -1.54 16.21 -17.94
CA GLY A 398 -2.39 16.46 -19.10
C GLY A 398 -2.70 15.23 -19.96
N ASN A 399 -1.94 14.15 -19.84
CA ASN A 399 -2.20 12.87 -20.51
C ASN A 399 -2.68 11.81 -19.52
N GLU A 400 -2.27 11.93 -18.27
CA GLU A 400 -2.53 10.98 -17.22
C GLU A 400 -2.88 11.69 -15.91
N VAL A 401 -3.75 11.08 -15.13
CA VAL A 401 -4.06 11.46 -13.76
C VAL A 401 -3.69 10.28 -12.87
N ARG A 402 -2.56 10.41 -12.19
CA ARG A 402 -1.97 9.34 -11.41
C ARG A 402 -2.16 9.59 -9.92
N PHE A 403 -2.75 8.63 -9.22
CA PHE A 403 -2.83 8.66 -7.77
C PHE A 403 -1.42 8.55 -7.14
N ILE A 404 -1.11 9.43 -6.17
CA ILE A 404 0.21 9.49 -5.51
C ILE A 404 0.15 9.03 -4.06
N SER A 405 -0.78 9.56 -3.28
CA SER A 405 -0.83 9.29 -1.85
C SER A 405 -2.13 9.77 -1.22
N HIS A 406 -2.32 9.36 0.03
CA HIS A 406 -3.30 9.97 0.93
C HIS A 406 -2.58 10.85 1.94
N ARG A 407 -3.18 11.99 2.27
CA ARG A 407 -2.70 12.88 3.33
C ARG A 407 -3.81 13.09 4.34
N LYS A 408 -3.63 12.54 5.54
CA LYS A 408 -4.55 12.77 6.67
C LYS A 408 -4.51 14.23 7.07
N ILE A 409 -5.65 14.76 7.43
CA ILE A 409 -5.82 16.13 7.94
C ILE A 409 -6.78 16.09 9.11
N ASP A 410 -6.73 17.16 9.94
CA ASP A 410 -7.77 17.40 10.92
C ASP A 410 -8.99 18.02 10.24
N GLN A 411 -10.16 17.54 10.61
CA GLN A 411 -11.40 18.03 10.03
C GLN A 411 -11.55 19.54 10.33
N TYR A 412 -11.68 20.36 9.27
CA TYR A 412 -11.73 21.81 9.41
C TYR A 412 -13.00 22.31 10.12
N CYS A 413 -14.16 21.73 9.80
CA CYS A 413 -15.43 22.11 10.42
C CYS A 413 -15.75 21.17 11.58
N GLN A 414 -15.55 21.64 12.81
CA GLN A 414 -16.01 20.98 14.03
C GLN A 414 -17.12 21.83 14.64
N GLY A 415 -18.37 21.35 14.62
CA GLY A 415 -19.53 22.06 15.20
C GLY A 415 -19.98 23.32 14.46
N GLY A 416 -19.61 23.49 13.19
CA GLY A 416 -20.07 24.60 12.32
C GLY A 416 -19.11 25.78 12.18
N TYR A 417 -18.00 25.80 12.91
CA TYR A 417 -16.93 26.81 12.82
C TYR A 417 -15.62 26.16 12.47
N GLY A 418 -14.81 26.80 11.59
CA GLY A 418 -13.46 26.33 11.24
C GLY A 418 -12.45 26.78 12.30
N GLU A 419 -11.58 25.88 12.74
CA GLU A 419 -10.47 26.19 13.64
C GLU A 419 -9.22 26.60 12.85
N GLU A 420 -8.56 27.68 13.26
CA GLU A 420 -7.38 28.22 12.57
C GLU A 420 -6.18 27.26 12.61
N ALA A 421 -5.99 26.57 13.73
CA ALA A 421 -4.96 25.54 13.89
C ALA A 421 -5.16 24.36 12.92
N SER A 422 -6.39 23.91 12.73
CA SER A 422 -6.73 22.83 11.76
C SER A 422 -6.46 23.28 10.33
N PHE A 423 -6.67 24.57 10.01
CA PHE A 423 -6.38 25.10 8.69
C PHE A 423 -4.89 25.15 8.38
N GLU A 424 -4.05 25.54 9.33
CA GLU A 424 -2.58 25.52 9.17
C GLU A 424 -2.07 24.11 8.90
N TYR A 425 -2.62 23.11 9.58
CA TYR A 425 -2.28 21.71 9.36
C TYR A 425 -2.67 21.26 7.95
N ILE A 426 -3.88 21.63 7.51
CA ILE A 426 -4.33 21.36 6.13
C ILE A 426 -3.37 22.03 5.12
N MET A 427 -3.03 23.30 5.33
CA MET A 427 -2.13 24.02 4.44
C MET A 427 -0.76 23.35 4.31
N LYS A 428 -0.19 22.88 5.42
CA LYS A 428 1.07 22.11 5.40
C LYS A 428 0.94 20.80 4.62
N ALA A 429 -0.22 20.14 4.75
CA ALA A 429 -0.46 18.86 4.07
C ALA A 429 -0.58 18.99 2.55
N ILE A 430 -1.03 20.14 2.02
CA ILE A 430 -1.28 20.35 0.58
C ILE A 430 -0.44 21.47 -0.04
N ALA A 431 0.60 21.98 0.67
CA ALA A 431 1.42 23.11 0.23
C ALA A 431 2.10 22.92 -1.14
N ASP A 432 2.33 21.69 -1.57
CA ASP A 432 2.91 21.32 -2.86
C ASP A 432 1.85 21.09 -3.97
N CYS A 433 0.55 21.20 -3.63
CA CYS A 433 -0.54 21.07 -4.60
C CYS A 433 -0.84 22.42 -5.28
N LYS A 434 -1.23 22.36 -6.55
CA LYS A 434 -1.67 23.56 -7.31
C LYS A 434 -3.17 23.81 -7.20
N ALA A 435 -3.94 22.77 -6.88
CA ALA A 435 -5.39 22.91 -6.67
C ALA A 435 -5.92 21.95 -5.62
N VAL A 436 -7.11 22.31 -5.10
CA VAL A 436 -7.97 21.47 -4.28
C VAL A 436 -9.29 21.25 -5.01
N LEU A 437 -9.62 19.99 -5.28
CA LEU A 437 -10.86 19.57 -5.93
C LEU A 437 -11.84 19.09 -4.87
N VAL A 438 -13.00 19.68 -4.78
CA VAL A 438 -13.98 19.46 -3.71
C VAL A 438 -15.41 19.52 -4.24
N SER A 439 -16.37 18.85 -3.58
CA SER A 439 -17.78 19.04 -3.96
C SER A 439 -18.32 20.39 -3.53
N LYS A 440 -17.80 20.95 -2.45
CA LYS A 440 -18.17 22.29 -1.95
C LYS A 440 -17.12 22.78 -0.94
N ILE A 441 -16.93 24.11 -0.88
CA ILE A 441 -16.06 24.78 0.09
C ILE A 441 -16.70 26.10 0.56
N GLY A 442 -16.43 26.49 1.81
CA GLY A 442 -16.83 27.80 2.34
C GLY A 442 -15.92 28.94 1.85
N ASN A 443 -16.40 30.19 1.90
CA ASN A 443 -15.65 31.35 1.40
C ASN A 443 -14.32 31.55 2.14
N CYS A 444 -14.31 31.49 3.48
CA CYS A 444 -13.12 31.73 4.29
C CYS A 444 -11.93 30.78 3.92
N PRO A 445 -12.09 29.45 3.90
CA PRO A 445 -11.00 28.58 3.46
C PRO A 445 -10.65 28.74 1.97
N LYS A 446 -11.60 29.14 1.12
CA LYS A 446 -11.37 29.41 -0.31
C LYS A 446 -10.43 30.61 -0.51
N GLU A 447 -10.66 31.70 0.20
CA GLU A 447 -9.83 32.91 0.17
C GLU A 447 -8.41 32.60 0.67
N LYS A 448 -8.27 31.91 1.80
CA LYS A 448 -6.96 31.51 2.35
C LYS A 448 -6.15 30.59 1.42
N LEU A 449 -6.81 29.66 0.72
CA LEU A 449 -6.17 28.81 -0.28
C LEU A 449 -5.68 29.64 -1.48
N GLN A 450 -6.49 30.57 -1.94
CA GLN A 450 -6.14 31.46 -3.05
C GLN A 450 -4.95 32.36 -2.71
N GLU A 451 -4.90 32.94 -1.48
CA GLU A 451 -3.75 33.70 -0.97
C GLU A 451 -2.45 32.87 -0.96
N ALA A 452 -2.56 31.56 -0.71
CA ALA A 452 -1.44 30.62 -0.74
C ALA A 452 -1.09 30.12 -2.16
N GLY A 453 -1.79 30.59 -3.19
CA GLY A 453 -1.56 30.19 -4.59
C GLY A 453 -2.10 28.79 -4.93
N ILE A 454 -3.07 28.28 -4.14
CA ILE A 454 -3.75 27.00 -4.38
C ILE A 454 -5.15 27.29 -4.92
N GLN A 455 -5.40 26.90 -6.17
CA GLN A 455 -6.71 27.09 -6.80
C GLN A 455 -7.76 26.14 -6.18
N THR A 456 -9.01 26.57 -6.13
CA THR A 456 -10.12 25.76 -5.65
C THR A 456 -11.06 25.44 -6.80
N VAL A 457 -11.33 24.15 -7.01
CA VAL A 457 -12.27 23.66 -8.03
C VAL A 457 -13.44 22.99 -7.32
N GLU A 458 -14.63 23.55 -7.48
CA GLU A 458 -15.87 22.95 -6.98
C GLU A 458 -16.53 22.14 -8.09
N ALA A 459 -16.65 20.82 -7.89
CA ALA A 459 -17.22 19.90 -8.86
C ALA A 459 -17.81 18.66 -8.16
N TYR A 460 -18.73 17.99 -8.84
CA TYR A 460 -19.21 16.66 -8.45
C TYR A 460 -19.19 15.77 -9.69
N ASP A 461 -18.02 15.16 -9.95
CA ASP A 461 -17.79 14.36 -11.16
C ASP A 461 -16.59 13.41 -10.93
N VAL A 462 -16.24 12.63 -11.94
CA VAL A 462 -15.08 11.73 -11.97
C VAL A 462 -13.79 12.53 -11.73
N ILE A 463 -12.93 12.04 -10.85
CA ILE A 463 -11.69 12.73 -10.42
C ILE A 463 -10.81 13.07 -11.63
N GLU A 464 -10.61 12.13 -12.55
CA GLU A 464 -9.76 12.31 -13.72
C GLU A 464 -10.28 13.41 -14.64
N LYS A 465 -11.60 13.50 -14.80
CA LYS A 465 -12.21 14.54 -15.62
C LYS A 465 -11.98 15.93 -15.02
N VAL A 466 -12.29 16.09 -13.72
CA VAL A 466 -12.12 17.37 -13.02
C VAL A 466 -10.66 17.80 -12.97
N ALA A 467 -9.76 16.85 -12.71
CA ALA A 467 -8.32 17.11 -12.65
C ALA A 467 -7.74 17.53 -14.02
N LEU A 468 -8.17 16.90 -15.11
CA LEU A 468 -7.74 17.26 -16.46
C LEU A 468 -8.32 18.61 -16.92
N GLU A 469 -9.58 18.90 -16.61
CA GLU A 469 -10.20 20.20 -16.91
C GLU A 469 -9.47 21.33 -16.15
N PHE A 470 -9.15 21.13 -14.87
CA PHE A 470 -8.29 22.05 -14.12
C PHE A 470 -6.93 22.24 -14.79
N TYR A 471 -6.23 21.13 -15.12
CA TYR A 471 -4.92 21.18 -15.72
C TYR A 471 -4.91 21.90 -17.06
N GLU A 472 -5.94 21.69 -17.87
CA GLU A 472 -6.12 22.39 -19.14
C GLU A 472 -6.21 23.90 -18.96
N GLN A 473 -7.00 24.38 -17.99
CA GLN A 473 -7.14 25.79 -17.68
C GLN A 473 -5.82 26.38 -17.14
N TRP A 474 -5.25 25.75 -16.12
CA TRP A 474 -3.99 26.16 -15.49
C TRP A 474 -2.83 26.18 -16.47
N SER A 475 -2.81 25.29 -17.41
CA SER A 475 -1.73 25.19 -18.40
C SER A 475 -1.80 26.25 -19.50
N ARG A 476 -2.91 27.00 -19.61
CA ARG A 476 -3.07 28.12 -20.56
C ARG A 476 -2.68 29.45 -19.93
N GLU A 477 -2.68 29.53 -18.60
CA GLU A 477 -2.19 30.67 -17.82
C GLU A 477 -0.65 30.64 -17.75
#